data_b22dc118a0393c837ee9e085710801dc
#
_entry.id   b22dc118a0393c837ee9e085710801dc
#
_cell.length_a   1.000
_cell.length_b   1.000
_cell.length_c   1.000
_cell.angle_alpha   90.00
_cell.angle_beta   90.00
_cell.angle_gamma   90.00
#
_symmetry.space_group_name_H-M   'P 1'
#
loop_
_entity.id
_entity.type
_entity.pdbx_description
1 polymer ?
#
loop_
_entity_poly.entity_id
_entity_poly.type
_entity_poly.pdbx_seq_one_letter_code
_entity_poly.pdbx_strand_id
1 'polypeptide(L)'
;LAVEDPIIIQDLWYSGGYINMLIAMPVKRSSETKHLINLIYENKEEGKYDFTLRHNAYTEVPDEDTESEYVMGRGYVSFPIADLIKEDKAKIKISIKTYKTVGMGISLSEIEEVSKEYDWKRGGYEHAPKDIEAKSPMNIR
;
A
#
# COMPACT_ATOMS: atom_id res chain seq x y z
N LEU A 1 9.94 -0.60 16.90
CA LEU A 1 10.20 -1.28 15.65
C LEU A 1 9.00 -1.17 14.72
N ALA A 2 9.30 -0.96 13.46
CA ALA A 2 8.28 -0.84 12.46
C ALA A 2 7.76 -2.22 12.06
N VAL A 3 6.44 -2.39 12.10
CA VAL A 3 5.80 -3.58 11.60
C VAL A 3 5.40 -3.33 10.15
N GLU A 4 5.78 -4.24 9.27
CA GLU A 4 5.48 -4.14 7.85
C GLU A 4 4.84 -5.44 7.38
N ASP A 5 3.59 -5.65 7.79
CA ASP A 5 2.82 -6.77 7.28
C ASP A 5 2.44 -6.53 5.82
N PRO A 6 2.32 -7.57 5.00
CA PRO A 6 2.01 -7.39 3.60
C PRO A 6 0.65 -6.74 3.37
N ILE A 7 0.58 -5.87 2.36
CA ILE A 7 -0.63 -5.18 1.96
C ILE A 7 -0.61 -5.03 0.43
N ILE A 8 -1.79 -4.96 -0.16
CA ILE A 8 -1.95 -4.87 -1.61
C ILE A 8 -2.48 -3.48 -1.95
N ILE A 9 -1.87 -2.81 -2.92
CA ILE A 9 -2.40 -1.59 -3.51
C ILE A 9 -3.15 -1.99 -4.79
N GLN A 10 -4.45 -1.72 -4.80
CA GLN A 10 -5.29 -2.00 -5.96
C GLN A 10 -5.47 -0.78 -6.85
N ASP A 11 -5.37 0.41 -6.29
CA ASP A 11 -5.45 1.67 -7.02
C ASP A 11 -4.64 2.73 -6.27
N LEU A 12 -4.04 3.65 -6.99
CA LEU A 12 -3.19 4.69 -6.43
C LEU A 12 -3.26 5.94 -7.31
N TRP A 13 -3.59 7.08 -6.70
CA TRP A 13 -3.62 8.35 -7.44
C TRP A 13 -3.31 9.52 -6.52
N TYR A 14 -2.93 10.63 -7.13
CA TYR A 14 -2.58 11.86 -6.43
C TYR A 14 -3.57 12.95 -6.79
N SER A 15 -4.20 13.55 -5.82
CA SER A 15 -5.10 14.68 -6.06
C SER A 15 -5.37 15.44 -4.77
N GLY A 16 -5.63 16.72 -4.90
CA GLY A 16 -5.99 17.57 -3.75
C GLY A 16 -4.92 17.65 -2.67
N GLY A 17 -3.67 17.36 -3.00
CA GLY A 17 -2.58 17.33 -2.03
C GLY A 17 -2.47 16.03 -1.25
N TYR A 18 -3.14 14.99 -1.70
CA TYR A 18 -3.17 13.68 -1.04
C TYR A 18 -2.63 12.59 -1.95
N ILE A 19 -2.03 11.57 -1.33
CA ILE A 19 -1.89 10.25 -1.93
C ILE A 19 -3.13 9.46 -1.55
N ASN A 20 -3.85 8.96 -2.55
CA ASN A 20 -5.08 8.20 -2.36
C ASN A 20 -4.87 6.77 -2.84
N MET A 21 -5.34 5.82 -2.09
CA MET A 21 -5.17 4.40 -2.42
C MET A 21 -6.44 3.62 -2.16
N LEU A 22 -6.70 2.64 -3.02
CA LEU A 22 -7.55 1.53 -2.68
C LEU A 22 -6.62 0.38 -2.29
N ILE A 23 -6.75 -0.07 -1.06
CA ILE A 23 -5.92 -1.14 -0.52
C ILE A 23 -6.74 -2.40 -0.28
N ALA A 24 -6.06 -3.52 -0.29
CA ALA A 24 -6.65 -4.81 0.06
C ALA A 24 -5.68 -5.59 0.94
N MET A 25 -6.25 -6.38 1.85
CA MET A 25 -5.48 -7.22 2.74
C MET A 25 -6.35 -8.36 3.24
N PRO A 26 -5.76 -9.51 3.58
CA PRO A 26 -6.49 -10.54 4.27
C PRO A 26 -6.94 -10.05 5.65
N VAL A 27 -8.21 -10.25 5.96
CA VAL A 27 -8.76 -9.95 7.28
C VAL A 27 -9.42 -11.20 7.84
N LYS A 28 -9.20 -11.44 9.12
CA LYS A 28 -9.73 -12.64 9.77
C LYS A 28 -11.24 -12.52 9.96
N ARG A 29 -11.96 -13.57 9.58
CA ARG A 29 -13.41 -13.63 9.76
C ARG A 29 -13.74 -13.49 11.24
N SER A 30 -14.82 -12.82 11.54
CA SER A 30 -15.34 -12.67 12.91
C SER A 30 -14.38 -11.95 13.87
N SER A 31 -13.33 -11.34 13.37
CA SER A 31 -12.43 -10.54 14.19
C SER A 31 -12.86 -9.09 14.20
N GLU A 32 -12.71 -8.43 15.34
CA GLU A 32 -12.93 -7.01 15.49
C GLU A 32 -11.61 -6.22 15.51
N THR A 33 -10.49 -6.89 15.30
CA THR A 33 -9.18 -6.25 15.27
C THR A 33 -9.09 -5.28 14.10
N LYS A 34 -8.76 -4.04 14.41
CA LYS A 34 -8.55 -3.01 13.39
C LYS A 34 -7.10 -3.01 12.99
N HIS A 35 -6.85 -3.15 11.70
CA HIS A 35 -5.49 -3.04 11.18
C HIS A 35 -5.05 -1.58 11.17
N LEU A 36 -3.81 -1.35 11.54
CA LEU A 36 -3.22 -0.03 11.49
C LEU A 36 -2.47 0.14 10.16
N ILE A 37 -2.75 1.22 9.47
CA ILE A 37 -2.10 1.55 8.20
C ILE A 37 -1.60 2.97 8.29
N ASN A 38 -0.32 3.17 8.02
CA ASN A 38 0.25 4.50 7.97
C ASN A 38 1.27 4.64 6.84
N LEU A 39 1.53 5.88 6.49
CA LEU A 39 2.51 6.24 5.49
C LEU A 39 3.60 7.04 6.18
N ILE A 40 4.82 6.54 6.12
CA ILE A 40 5.97 7.29 6.63
C ILE A 40 6.77 7.85 5.47
N TYR A 41 7.51 8.93 5.72
CA TYR A 41 8.29 9.53 4.65
C TYR A 41 9.69 9.91 5.12
N GLU A 42 10.57 10.02 4.15
CA GLU A 42 11.93 10.49 4.34
C GLU A 42 12.30 11.37 3.16
N ASN A 43 12.87 12.54 3.45
CA ASN A 43 13.40 13.44 2.44
C ASN A 43 14.91 13.44 2.53
N LYS A 44 15.56 12.64 1.69
CA LYS A 44 17.01 12.50 1.67
C LYS A 44 17.69 13.53 0.78
N GLU A 45 16.97 14.08 -0.16
CA GLU A 45 17.49 14.91 -1.22
C GLU A 45 16.41 15.90 -1.64
N GLU A 46 16.80 17.12 -2.01
CA GLU A 46 15.85 18.12 -2.45
C GLU A 46 15.03 17.61 -3.63
N GLY A 47 13.70 17.77 -3.53
CA GLY A 47 12.77 17.34 -4.56
C GLY A 47 12.52 15.85 -4.65
N LYS A 48 13.05 15.06 -3.71
CA LYS A 48 12.86 13.61 -3.69
C LYS A 48 12.36 13.15 -2.33
N TYR A 49 11.23 12.46 -2.33
CA TYR A 49 10.56 12.01 -1.12
C TYR A 49 10.25 10.52 -1.21
N ASP A 50 10.70 9.77 -0.22
CA ASP A 50 10.45 8.33 -0.13
C ASP A 50 9.32 8.11 0.87
N PHE A 51 8.25 7.49 0.41
CA PHE A 51 7.11 7.11 1.23
C PHE A 51 7.05 5.60 1.35
N THR A 52 6.87 5.11 2.56
CA THR A 52 6.69 3.70 2.82
C THR A 52 5.31 3.48 3.45
N LEU A 53 4.49 2.66 2.80
CA LEU A 53 3.21 2.25 3.37
C LEU A 53 3.46 1.10 4.32
N ARG A 54 3.03 1.26 5.57
CA ARG A 54 3.15 0.25 6.61
C ARG A 54 1.81 -0.26 7.04
N HIS A 55 1.77 -1.54 7.30
CA HIS A 55 0.58 -2.25 7.76
C HIS A 55 0.91 -3.06 8.99
N ASN A 56 0.06 -2.96 10.01
CA ASN A 56 0.14 -3.79 11.19
C ASN A 56 -1.20 -4.50 11.38
N ALA A 57 -1.19 -5.79 11.18
CA ALA A 57 -2.36 -6.65 11.31
C ALA A 57 -2.51 -7.25 12.72
N TYR A 58 -1.61 -6.90 13.63
CA TYR A 58 -1.65 -7.37 15.03
C TYR A 58 -1.77 -8.89 15.14
N THR A 59 -0.85 -9.61 14.49
CA THR A 59 -0.78 -11.07 14.44
C THR A 59 -1.83 -11.75 13.54
N GLU A 60 -2.77 -11.03 13.00
CA GLU A 60 -3.76 -11.58 12.08
C GLU A 60 -3.25 -11.59 10.64
N VAL A 61 -2.17 -12.34 10.42
CA VAL A 61 -1.59 -12.57 9.09
C VAL A 61 -1.80 -14.04 8.76
N PRO A 62 -2.49 -14.35 7.64
CA PRO A 62 -2.76 -15.73 7.28
C PRO A 62 -1.52 -16.48 6.85
N ASP A 63 -1.56 -17.79 7.02
CA ASP A 63 -0.59 -18.71 6.46
C ASP A 63 -1.35 -19.86 5.79
N GLU A 64 -0.63 -20.88 5.31
CA GLU A 64 -1.25 -22.00 4.62
C GLU A 64 -2.24 -22.78 5.50
N ASP A 65 -2.03 -22.81 6.80
CA ASP A 65 -2.89 -23.53 7.73
C ASP A 65 -4.12 -22.73 8.15
N THR A 66 -4.08 -21.41 8.05
CA THR A 66 -5.14 -20.53 8.55
C THR A 66 -5.87 -19.76 7.46
N GLU A 67 -5.50 -19.94 6.18
CA GLU A 67 -6.06 -19.14 5.10
C GLU A 67 -7.59 -19.16 5.03
N SER A 68 -8.21 -20.30 5.40
CA SER A 68 -9.68 -20.43 5.40
C SER A 68 -10.38 -19.55 6.42
N GLU A 69 -9.63 -19.02 7.40
CA GLU A 69 -10.15 -18.12 8.42
C GLU A 69 -10.19 -16.66 7.95
N TYR A 70 -9.70 -16.37 6.75
CA TYR A 70 -9.54 -15.02 6.24
C TYR A 70 -10.36 -14.76 4.99
N VAL A 71 -10.71 -13.50 4.80
CA VAL A 71 -11.31 -12.99 3.57
C VAL A 71 -10.55 -11.74 3.15
N MET A 72 -10.67 -11.34 1.88
CA MET A 72 -10.08 -10.07 1.42
C MET A 72 -10.92 -8.91 1.89
N GLY A 73 -10.33 -8.07 2.73
CA GLY A 73 -10.86 -6.75 3.07
C GLY A 73 -10.33 -5.70 2.12
N ARG A 74 -11.12 -4.67 1.86
CA ARG A 74 -10.74 -3.53 1.02
C ARG A 74 -11.13 -2.24 1.69
N GLY A 75 -10.38 -1.19 1.40
CA GLY A 75 -10.69 0.13 1.90
C GLY A 75 -9.94 1.21 1.16
N TYR A 76 -10.51 2.40 1.15
CA TYR A 76 -9.82 3.59 0.64
C TYR A 76 -9.09 4.25 1.78
N VAL A 77 -7.88 4.71 1.51
CA VAL A 77 -7.08 5.52 2.43
C VAL A 77 -6.52 6.71 1.69
N SER A 78 -6.39 7.82 2.40
CA SER A 78 -5.82 9.06 1.87
C SER A 78 -4.84 9.62 2.87
N PHE A 79 -3.67 10.02 2.39
CA PHE A 79 -2.62 10.59 3.22
C PHE A 79 -2.27 11.98 2.71
N PRO A 80 -2.34 13.02 3.56
CA PRO A 80 -1.96 14.37 3.13
C PRO A 80 -0.45 14.45 2.94
N ILE A 81 -0.02 14.94 1.78
CA ILE A 81 1.40 15.07 1.46
C ILE A 81 1.80 16.49 1.07
N ALA A 82 0.84 17.35 0.72
CA ALA A 82 1.15 18.68 0.20
C ALA A 82 2.00 19.51 1.16
N ASP A 83 1.73 19.40 2.47
CA ASP A 83 2.48 20.15 3.48
C ASP A 83 3.86 19.56 3.76
N LEU A 84 4.09 18.32 3.35
CA LEU A 84 5.39 17.66 3.53
C LEU A 84 6.36 17.99 2.40
N ILE A 85 5.82 18.22 1.21
CA ILE A 85 6.62 18.50 0.02
C ILE A 85 6.75 20.00 -0.14
N LYS A 86 7.97 20.50 -0.15
CA LYS A 86 8.25 21.95 -0.19
C LYS A 86 8.29 22.51 -1.60
N GLU A 87 8.61 21.68 -2.57
CA GLU A 87 8.75 22.10 -3.96
C GLU A 87 7.40 22.04 -4.69
N ASP A 88 7.29 22.71 -5.82
CA ASP A 88 6.10 22.64 -6.67
C ASP A 88 6.08 21.37 -7.54
N LYS A 89 7.24 20.79 -7.77
CA LYS A 89 7.42 19.52 -8.45
C LYS A 89 8.41 18.67 -7.68
N ALA A 90 8.14 17.40 -7.58
CA ALA A 90 8.99 16.46 -6.86
C ALA A 90 8.92 15.08 -7.47
N LYS A 91 9.91 14.26 -7.14
CA LYS A 91 9.86 12.82 -7.34
C LYS A 91 9.39 12.19 -6.04
N ILE A 92 8.38 11.38 -6.10
CA ILE A 92 7.94 10.59 -4.96
C ILE A 92 8.14 9.13 -5.26
N LYS A 93 8.61 8.40 -4.26
CA LYS A 93 8.81 6.97 -4.34
C LYS A 93 7.88 6.32 -3.33
N ILE A 94 7.10 5.36 -3.78
CA ILE A 94 6.22 4.57 -2.92
C ILE A 94 6.81 3.18 -2.77
N SER A 95 6.96 2.73 -1.54
CA SER A 95 7.46 1.39 -1.22
C SER A 95 6.46 0.64 -0.35
N ILE A 96 6.27 -0.62 -0.66
CA ILE A 96 5.38 -1.51 0.10
C ILE A 96 5.97 -2.91 0.20
N LYS A 97 5.59 -3.63 1.25
CA LYS A 97 5.67 -5.09 1.26
C LYS A 97 4.31 -5.62 0.82
N THR A 98 4.31 -6.53 -0.14
CA THR A 98 3.08 -7.05 -0.70
C THR A 98 3.16 -8.55 -0.93
N TYR A 99 2.01 -9.18 -1.09
CA TYR A 99 1.94 -10.57 -1.48
C TYR A 99 2.21 -10.69 -2.97
N LYS A 100 2.99 -11.71 -3.35
CA LYS A 100 3.21 -12.00 -4.74
C LYS A 100 1.92 -12.48 -5.40
N THR A 101 1.61 -11.93 -6.56
CA THR A 101 0.44 -12.33 -7.33
C THR A 101 0.71 -13.62 -8.07
N VAL A 102 -0.21 -14.57 -7.97
CA VAL A 102 -0.15 -15.85 -8.66
C VAL A 102 -1.49 -16.09 -9.35
N GLY A 103 -1.51 -16.02 -10.66
CA GLY A 103 -2.77 -16.12 -11.42
C GLY A 103 -3.73 -14.99 -11.04
N MET A 104 -4.93 -15.32 -10.60
CA MET A 104 -5.94 -14.36 -10.17
C MET A 104 -5.98 -14.15 -8.66
N GLY A 105 -5.04 -14.70 -7.94
CA GLY A 105 -4.98 -14.61 -6.49
C GLY A 105 -3.60 -14.17 -6.02
N ILE A 106 -3.36 -14.40 -4.75
CA ILE A 106 -2.08 -14.09 -4.11
C ILE A 106 -1.50 -15.35 -3.47
N SER A 107 -0.17 -15.36 -3.36
CA SER A 107 0.53 -16.40 -2.60
C SER A 107 0.74 -15.89 -1.18
N LEU A 108 0.31 -16.65 -0.18
CA LEU A 108 0.52 -16.31 1.22
C LEU A 108 1.95 -16.60 1.69
N SER A 109 2.68 -17.40 0.95
CA SER A 109 4.04 -17.81 1.31
C SER A 109 5.12 -16.93 0.67
N GLU A 110 4.77 -16.09 -0.29
CA GLU A 110 5.73 -15.27 -1.01
C GLU A 110 5.41 -13.79 -0.84
N ILE A 111 6.33 -13.09 -0.19
CA ILE A 111 6.22 -11.66 0.07
C ILE A 111 7.35 -10.97 -0.67
N GLU A 112 7.04 -9.89 -1.35
CA GLU A 112 8.03 -9.10 -2.07
C GLU A 112 7.94 -7.62 -1.69
N GLU A 113 9.04 -6.91 -1.86
CA GLU A 113 9.06 -5.46 -1.74
C GLU A 113 8.92 -4.87 -3.14
N VAL A 114 7.98 -3.96 -3.28
CA VAL A 114 7.76 -3.21 -4.52
C VAL A 114 8.01 -1.75 -4.23
N SER A 115 8.77 -1.10 -5.11
CA SER A 115 9.13 0.30 -4.96
C SER A 115 9.12 0.96 -6.33
N LYS A 116 8.40 2.06 -6.45
CA LYS A 116 8.28 2.80 -7.72
C LYS A 116 8.40 4.30 -7.47
N GLU A 117 8.98 4.99 -8.43
CA GLU A 117 9.15 6.42 -8.40
C GLU A 117 8.20 7.09 -9.41
N TYR A 118 7.58 8.18 -8.98
CA TYR A 118 6.59 8.91 -9.76
C TYR A 118 6.88 10.41 -9.74
N ASP A 119 6.43 11.11 -10.77
CA ASP A 119 6.45 12.56 -10.81
C ASP A 119 5.23 13.09 -10.07
N TRP A 120 5.44 14.10 -9.25
CA TRP A 120 4.38 14.79 -8.54
C TRP A 120 4.46 16.28 -8.81
N LYS A 121 3.30 16.91 -8.96
CA LYS A 121 3.16 18.34 -9.18
C LYS A 121 2.09 18.90 -8.25
N ARG A 122 2.41 20.02 -7.60
CA ARG A 122 1.47 20.67 -6.68
C ARG A 122 0.18 21.05 -7.41
N GLY A 123 -0.95 20.72 -6.78
CA GLY A 123 -2.26 21.00 -7.36
C GLY A 123 -2.64 20.13 -8.56
N GLY A 124 -1.77 19.17 -8.91
CA GLY A 124 -2.02 18.25 -10.00
C GLY A 124 -2.85 17.05 -9.61
N TYR A 125 -3.32 16.37 -10.61
CA TYR A 125 -3.90 15.05 -10.50
C TYR A 125 -3.08 14.11 -11.36
N GLU A 126 -2.75 12.96 -10.82
CA GLU A 126 -2.03 11.94 -11.56
C GLU A 126 -2.37 10.55 -11.05
N HIS A 127 -2.70 9.66 -11.95
CA HIS A 127 -2.89 8.27 -11.65
C HIS A 127 -1.56 7.54 -11.77
N ALA A 128 -1.22 6.73 -10.77
CA ALA A 128 0.03 5.98 -10.79
C ALA A 128 0.01 4.91 -11.91
N PRO A 129 1.18 4.59 -12.47
CA PRO A 129 1.28 3.46 -13.39
C PRO A 129 0.79 2.16 -12.76
N LYS A 130 0.16 1.33 -13.58
CA LYS A 130 -0.47 0.08 -13.12
C LYS A 130 0.51 -0.98 -12.62
N ASP A 131 1.79 -0.80 -12.82
CA ASP A 131 2.78 -1.80 -12.43
C ASP A 131 3.06 -1.86 -10.91
N ILE A 132 2.60 -0.88 -10.12
CA ILE A 132 2.61 -0.99 -8.65
C ILE A 132 1.30 -1.56 -8.12
N GLU A 133 0.25 -1.47 -8.91
CA GLU A 133 -1.08 -1.94 -8.54
C GLU A 133 -1.23 -3.40 -8.91
N ALA A 134 -1.67 -4.21 -7.96
CA ALA A 134 -2.06 -5.58 -8.25
C ALA A 134 -3.43 -5.59 -8.90
N LYS A 135 -3.66 -6.51 -9.83
CA LYS A 135 -5.03 -6.78 -10.27
C LYS A 135 -5.84 -7.19 -9.06
N SER A 136 -7.13 -6.87 -9.08
CA SER A 136 -8.00 -7.20 -7.97
C SER A 136 -7.84 -8.67 -7.57
N PRO A 137 -7.32 -8.98 -6.37
CA PRO A 137 -7.19 -10.35 -5.95
C PRO A 137 -8.57 -10.90 -5.58
N MET A 138 -9.01 -11.90 -6.30
CA MET A 138 -10.31 -12.52 -6.06
C MET A 138 -10.22 -13.59 -4.99
N ASN A 139 -9.08 -14.26 -4.91
CA ASN A 139 -8.88 -15.40 -4.03
C ASN A 139 -7.51 -15.36 -3.37
N ILE A 140 -7.44 -15.94 -2.18
CA ILE A 140 -6.19 -16.25 -1.51
C ILE A 140 -5.73 -17.63 -2.02
N ARG A 141 -4.45 -17.73 -2.35
CA ARG A 141 -3.86 -18.98 -2.83
C ARG A 141 -2.83 -19.53 -1.88
#